data_a24941f9c954c0363b4b13b32000f439
#
_entry.id   a24941f9c954c0363b4b13b32000f439
#
_cell.length_a   1.000
_cell.length_b   1.000
_cell.length_c   1.000
_cell.angle_alpha   90.00
_cell.angle_beta   90.00
_cell.angle_gamma   90.00
#
_symmetry.space_group_name_H-M   'P 1'
#
loop_
_entity.id
_entity.type
_entity.pdbx_description
1 polymer ?
#
loop_
_entity_poly.entity_id
_entity_poly.type
_entity_poly.pdbx_seq_one_letter_code
_entity_poly.pdbx_strand_id
1 'polypeptide(L)'
;MKNKNVRDLVLCSLFVALIAIGAFIKIPIPVVPFTLQFLFTMLAGLLLGPSLGFLSVLVYIILGLIGLPIFTEGGGIFYIFKPSFGYILGFAFGAYLTGYLAHKDNNPSIKRLLFANFSGLIVVYSFGMIYYYFISNYYLNNPIGVWTLILYCFILAVPGDIFLCIIGGLLAKRLIPILSKNFNYRR
;
A
#
# COMPACT_ATOMS: atom_id res chain seq x y z
N MET A 1 -11.64 21.49 18.15
CA MET A 1 -11.51 21.21 16.71
C MET A 1 -10.06 21.28 16.21
N LYS A 2 -9.24 22.24 16.66
CA LYS A 2 -7.84 22.44 16.19
C LYS A 2 -6.91 21.23 16.37
N ASN A 3 -7.04 20.48 17.46
CA ASN A 3 -6.14 19.37 17.79
C ASN A 3 -6.34 18.10 16.95
N LYS A 4 -7.53 17.88 16.38
CA LYS A 4 -7.81 16.70 15.55
C LYS A 4 -7.07 16.77 14.21
N ASN A 5 -7.10 17.93 13.56
CA ASN A 5 -6.44 18.13 12.27
C ASN A 5 -4.92 18.00 12.36
N VAL A 6 -4.29 18.51 13.43
CA VAL A 6 -2.82 18.41 13.62
C VAL A 6 -2.41 16.96 13.84
N ARG A 7 -3.15 16.22 14.66
CA ARG A 7 -2.89 14.79 14.89
C ARG A 7 -2.99 13.97 13.60
N ASP A 8 -4.06 14.18 12.84
CA ASP A 8 -4.30 13.44 11.60
C ASP A 8 -3.17 13.73 10.58
N LEU A 9 -2.68 14.96 10.55
CA LEU A 9 -1.54 15.35 9.72
C LEU A 9 -0.23 14.67 10.16
N VAL A 10 0.04 14.63 11.46
CA VAL A 10 1.21 13.94 12.03
C VAL A 10 1.17 12.43 11.72
N LEU A 11 0.01 11.79 11.90
CA LEU A 11 -0.15 10.37 11.61
C LEU A 11 0.00 10.08 10.11
N CYS A 12 -0.58 10.89 9.23
CA CYS A 12 -0.35 10.77 7.79
C CYS A 12 1.13 10.90 7.45
N SER A 13 1.83 11.91 7.96
CA SER A 13 3.26 12.11 7.70
C SER A 13 4.11 10.95 8.20
N LEU A 14 3.77 10.38 9.36
CA LEU A 14 4.41 9.18 9.88
C LEU A 14 4.26 8.00 8.91
N PHE A 15 3.04 7.77 8.39
CA PHE A 15 2.81 6.69 7.44
C PHE A 15 3.47 6.94 6.09
N VAL A 16 3.55 8.19 5.61
CA VAL A 16 4.35 8.54 4.43
C VAL A 16 5.81 8.10 4.62
N ALA A 17 6.41 8.41 5.76
CA ALA A 17 7.78 8.01 6.08
C ALA A 17 7.93 6.47 6.18
N LEU A 18 6.99 5.78 6.83
CA LEU A 18 7.00 4.32 6.94
C LEU A 18 6.87 3.63 5.57
N ILE A 19 6.01 4.16 4.69
CA ILE A 19 5.85 3.65 3.33
C ILE A 19 7.16 3.83 2.53
N ALA A 20 7.81 4.99 2.67
CA ALA A 20 9.10 5.25 2.04
C ALA A 20 10.19 4.30 2.57
N ILE A 21 10.30 4.12 3.89
CA ILE A 21 11.23 3.15 4.50
C ILE A 21 10.94 1.74 3.98
N GLY A 22 9.66 1.36 3.92
CA GLY A 22 9.24 0.06 3.40
C GLY A 22 9.64 -0.21 1.95
N ALA A 23 9.73 0.84 1.12
CA ALA A 23 10.19 0.73 -0.27
C ALA A 23 11.69 0.37 -0.36
N PHE A 24 12.50 0.76 0.62
CA PHE A 24 13.92 0.42 0.67
C PHE A 24 14.20 -0.97 1.24
N ILE A 25 13.28 -1.53 2.01
CA ILE A 25 13.39 -2.90 2.52
C ILE A 25 12.80 -3.83 1.45
N LYS A 26 13.68 -4.30 0.56
CA LYS A 26 13.28 -5.07 -0.62
C LYS A 26 14.03 -6.39 -0.77
N ILE A 27 13.31 -7.41 -1.22
CA ILE A 27 13.89 -8.66 -1.73
C ILE A 27 13.85 -8.57 -3.25
N PRO A 28 15.00 -8.66 -3.93
CA PRO A 28 15.04 -8.58 -5.37
C PRO A 28 14.41 -9.83 -5.98
N ILE A 29 13.22 -9.67 -6.53
CA ILE A 29 12.56 -10.67 -7.38
C ILE A 29 12.62 -10.12 -8.81
N PRO A 30 12.84 -10.98 -9.83
CA PRO A 30 12.80 -10.53 -11.22
C PRO A 30 11.50 -9.79 -11.50
N VAL A 31 11.59 -8.70 -12.26
CA VAL A 31 10.47 -7.90 -12.78
C VAL A 31 9.92 -6.87 -11.78
N VAL A 32 9.43 -7.25 -10.60
CA VAL A 32 8.94 -6.33 -9.57
C VAL A 32 9.48 -6.79 -8.22
N PRO A 33 10.29 -5.98 -7.53
CA PRO A 33 10.85 -6.36 -6.24
C PRO A 33 9.75 -6.47 -5.17
N PHE A 34 9.81 -7.51 -4.35
CA PHE A 34 9.00 -7.62 -3.15
C PHE A 34 9.50 -6.62 -2.09
N THR A 35 8.59 -5.85 -1.48
CA THR A 35 8.95 -4.81 -0.50
C THR A 35 8.04 -4.83 0.71
N LEU A 36 8.51 -4.25 1.82
CA LEU A 36 7.64 -4.01 2.98
C LEU A 36 6.69 -2.83 2.80
N GLN A 37 6.71 -2.16 1.68
CA GLN A 37 5.86 -1.03 1.36
C GLN A 37 4.36 -1.38 1.48
N PHE A 38 3.98 -2.57 0.99
CA PHE A 38 2.62 -3.07 1.06
C PHE A 38 2.12 -3.20 2.51
N LEU A 39 2.96 -3.67 3.44
CA LEU A 39 2.61 -3.75 4.86
C LEU A 39 2.22 -2.39 5.43
N PHE A 40 3.03 -1.36 5.17
CA PHE A 40 2.77 -0.04 5.72
C PHE A 40 1.58 0.66 5.06
N THR A 41 1.33 0.41 3.78
CA THR A 41 0.12 0.92 3.11
C THR A 41 -1.16 0.29 3.65
N MET A 42 -1.17 -1.03 3.89
CA MET A 42 -2.28 -1.70 4.58
C MET A 42 -2.50 -1.14 5.98
N LEU A 43 -1.41 -1.03 6.77
CA LEU A 43 -1.49 -0.49 8.13
C LEU A 43 -2.01 0.95 8.14
N ALA A 44 -1.64 1.78 7.16
CA ALA A 44 -2.22 3.11 7.01
C ALA A 44 -3.76 3.04 6.87
N GLY A 45 -4.27 2.18 5.98
CA GLY A 45 -5.71 1.96 5.84
C GLY A 45 -6.37 1.42 7.11
N LEU A 46 -5.78 0.38 7.72
CA LEU A 46 -6.31 -0.28 8.92
C LEU A 46 -6.35 0.64 10.14
N LEU A 47 -5.34 1.49 10.34
CA LEU A 47 -5.17 2.29 11.55
C LEU A 47 -5.75 3.70 11.39
N LEU A 48 -5.59 4.33 10.25
CA LEU A 48 -6.04 5.71 10.00
C LEU A 48 -7.45 5.77 9.38
N GLY A 49 -7.92 4.67 8.81
CA GLY A 49 -9.18 4.62 8.07
C GLY A 49 -9.01 4.92 6.57
N PRO A 50 -10.12 4.87 5.81
CA PRO A 50 -10.04 4.91 4.35
C PRO A 50 -9.45 6.21 3.80
N SER A 51 -9.95 7.34 4.25
CA SER A 51 -9.56 8.65 3.71
C SER A 51 -8.11 9.04 4.05
N LEU A 52 -7.71 8.87 5.32
CA LEU A 52 -6.35 9.22 5.75
C LEU A 52 -5.33 8.19 5.26
N GLY A 53 -5.69 6.90 5.18
CA GLY A 53 -4.85 5.88 4.58
C GLY A 53 -4.58 6.15 3.10
N PHE A 54 -5.63 6.46 2.33
CA PHE A 54 -5.49 6.89 0.94
C PHE A 54 -4.62 8.13 0.81
N LEU A 55 -4.90 9.17 1.64
CA LEU A 55 -4.16 10.42 1.61
C LEU A 55 -2.66 10.23 1.91
N SER A 56 -2.31 9.37 2.87
CA SER A 56 -0.92 9.05 3.19
C SER A 56 -0.18 8.48 1.98
N VAL A 57 -0.79 7.55 1.26
CA VAL A 57 -0.20 6.97 0.04
C VAL A 57 -0.15 8.00 -1.08
N LEU A 58 -1.20 8.82 -1.24
CA LEU A 58 -1.23 9.87 -2.25
C LEU A 58 -0.11 10.90 -2.04
N VAL A 59 0.11 11.35 -0.80
CA VAL A 59 1.21 12.26 -0.45
C VAL A 59 2.56 11.61 -0.75
N TYR A 60 2.74 10.32 -0.41
CA TYR A 60 3.95 9.57 -0.78
C TYR A 60 4.17 9.57 -2.31
N ILE A 61 3.13 9.33 -3.10
CA ILE A 61 3.21 9.36 -4.57
C ILE A 61 3.65 10.75 -5.06
N ILE A 62 3.00 11.81 -4.57
CA ILE A 62 3.31 13.18 -4.97
C ILE A 62 4.78 13.51 -4.65
N LEU A 63 5.23 13.23 -3.42
CA LEU A 63 6.61 13.48 -3.01
C LEU A 63 7.62 12.73 -3.88
N GLY A 64 7.34 11.47 -4.23
CA GLY A 64 8.19 10.71 -5.12
C GLY A 64 8.23 11.26 -6.55
N LEU A 65 7.08 11.72 -7.08
CA LEU A 65 6.99 12.28 -8.44
C LEU A 65 7.64 13.66 -8.58
N ILE A 66 7.64 14.49 -7.55
CA ILE A 66 8.36 15.78 -7.57
C ILE A 66 9.88 15.64 -7.45
N GLY A 67 10.38 14.40 -7.30
CA GLY A 67 11.82 14.11 -7.39
C GLY A 67 12.47 13.58 -6.12
N LEU A 68 11.74 13.45 -5.00
CA LEU A 68 12.31 12.78 -3.82
C LEU A 68 12.57 11.29 -4.16
N PRO A 69 13.79 10.76 -3.90
CA PRO A 69 14.15 9.39 -4.25
C PRO A 69 13.60 8.38 -3.22
N ILE A 70 12.27 8.35 -3.05
CA ILE A 70 11.57 7.53 -2.05
C ILE A 70 10.86 6.31 -2.61
N PHE A 71 10.82 6.16 -3.94
CA PHE A 71 10.36 4.94 -4.59
C PHE A 71 11.48 3.88 -4.60
N THR A 72 11.14 2.64 -4.84
CA THR A 72 12.05 1.48 -4.82
C THR A 72 13.28 1.65 -5.73
N GLU A 73 13.16 2.43 -6.79
CA GLU A 73 14.19 2.66 -7.82
C GLU A 73 14.42 4.15 -8.09
N GLY A 74 14.28 4.99 -7.07
CA GLY A 74 14.53 6.43 -7.15
C GLY A 74 13.27 7.28 -7.02
N GLY A 75 13.12 8.31 -7.85
CA GLY A 75 11.99 9.24 -7.87
C GLY A 75 11.96 10.07 -9.14
N GLY A 76 11.03 11.01 -9.23
CA GLY A 76 10.84 11.92 -10.36
C GLY A 76 9.67 11.54 -11.25
N ILE A 77 9.25 12.49 -12.08
CA ILE A 77 8.05 12.35 -12.93
C ILE A 77 8.15 11.18 -13.91
N PHE A 78 9.36 10.86 -14.38
CA PHE A 78 9.59 9.74 -15.30
C PHE A 78 9.37 8.37 -14.66
N TYR A 79 9.21 8.30 -13.33
CA TYR A 79 8.86 7.05 -12.66
C TYR A 79 7.48 6.51 -13.09
N ILE A 80 6.60 7.37 -13.60
CA ILE A 80 5.32 6.98 -14.19
C ILE A 80 5.50 5.93 -15.30
N PHE A 81 6.58 5.99 -16.06
CA PHE A 81 6.85 5.03 -17.15
C PHE A 81 7.46 3.70 -16.66
N LYS A 82 7.71 3.56 -15.36
CA LYS A 82 8.17 2.27 -14.81
C LYS A 82 7.00 1.32 -14.59
N PRO A 83 7.15 0.04 -14.95
CA PRO A 83 6.12 -0.97 -14.76
C PRO A 83 5.62 -1.10 -13.30
N SER A 84 6.51 -0.88 -12.33
CA SER A 84 6.19 -0.92 -10.91
C SER A 84 5.27 0.21 -10.44
N PHE A 85 5.09 1.29 -11.21
CA PHE A 85 4.26 2.43 -10.81
C PHE A 85 2.78 2.05 -10.64
N GLY A 86 2.29 1.08 -11.41
CA GLY A 86 0.93 0.57 -11.26
C GLY A 86 0.63 0.01 -9.86
N TYR A 87 1.61 -0.65 -9.23
CA TYR A 87 1.49 -1.13 -7.85
C TYR A 87 1.40 0.02 -6.87
N ILE A 88 2.15 1.10 -7.10
CA ILE A 88 2.10 2.30 -6.24
C ILE A 88 0.72 2.96 -6.31
N LEU A 89 0.10 3.04 -7.49
CA LEU A 89 -1.29 3.46 -7.63
C LEU A 89 -2.24 2.50 -6.91
N GLY A 90 -2.02 1.21 -7.08
CA GLY A 90 -2.78 0.16 -6.41
C GLY A 90 -2.71 0.28 -4.89
N PHE A 91 -1.58 0.69 -4.31
CA PHE A 91 -1.44 0.92 -2.87
C PHE A 91 -2.41 1.99 -2.35
N ALA A 92 -2.63 3.08 -3.08
CA ALA A 92 -3.57 4.12 -2.67
C ALA A 92 -5.00 3.58 -2.58
N PHE A 93 -5.48 2.95 -3.65
CA PHE A 93 -6.83 2.37 -3.68
C PHE A 93 -6.96 1.15 -2.76
N GLY A 94 -5.90 0.34 -2.64
CA GLY A 94 -5.83 -0.78 -1.71
C GLY A 94 -5.93 -0.31 -0.25
N ALA A 95 -5.19 0.73 0.15
CA ALA A 95 -5.28 1.32 1.49
C ALA A 95 -6.69 1.87 1.77
N TYR A 96 -7.31 2.53 0.78
CA TYR A 96 -8.69 2.99 0.91
C TYR A 96 -9.66 1.84 1.19
N LEU A 97 -9.64 0.81 0.34
CA LEU A 97 -10.55 -0.34 0.46
C LEU A 97 -10.32 -1.11 1.77
N THR A 98 -9.06 -1.36 2.12
CA THR A 98 -8.69 -2.01 3.38
C THR A 98 -9.23 -1.22 4.58
N GLY A 99 -9.03 0.10 4.58
CA GLY A 99 -9.56 0.98 5.60
C GLY A 99 -11.09 0.96 5.66
N TYR A 100 -11.76 1.06 4.51
CA TYR A 100 -13.22 1.04 4.42
C TYR A 100 -13.83 -0.25 4.97
N LEU A 101 -13.27 -1.40 4.62
CA LEU A 101 -13.77 -2.70 5.09
C LEU A 101 -13.48 -2.93 6.57
N ALA A 102 -12.30 -2.54 7.04
CA ALA A 102 -11.91 -2.71 8.44
C ALA A 102 -12.77 -1.84 9.37
N HIS A 103 -13.04 -0.60 8.95
CA HIS A 103 -13.70 0.41 9.76
C HIS A 103 -15.24 0.34 9.76
N LYS A 104 -15.86 -0.68 9.17
CA LYS A 104 -17.31 -0.92 9.32
C LYS A 104 -17.72 -1.30 10.75
N ASP A 105 -16.78 -1.76 11.59
CA ASP A 105 -16.98 -2.07 13.01
C ASP A 105 -16.01 -1.29 13.88
N ASN A 106 -16.47 -0.89 15.08
CA ASN A 106 -15.62 -0.18 16.05
C ASN A 106 -14.55 -1.08 16.69
N ASN A 107 -14.77 -2.39 16.73
CA ASN A 107 -13.81 -3.38 17.23
C ASN A 107 -13.72 -4.55 16.24
N PRO A 108 -13.04 -4.38 15.11
CA PRO A 108 -13.02 -5.39 14.07
C PRO A 108 -12.38 -6.69 14.54
N SER A 109 -13.03 -7.80 14.20
CA SER A 109 -12.47 -9.14 14.42
C SER A 109 -11.23 -9.36 13.55
N ILE A 110 -10.35 -10.28 13.97
CA ILE A 110 -9.19 -10.64 13.16
C ILE A 110 -9.60 -11.14 11.75
N LYS A 111 -10.68 -11.91 11.66
CA LYS A 111 -11.21 -12.39 10.37
C LYS A 111 -11.56 -11.22 9.44
N ARG A 112 -12.15 -10.15 9.99
CA ARG A 112 -12.50 -8.95 9.23
C ARG A 112 -11.26 -8.18 8.78
N LEU A 113 -10.26 -8.04 9.65
CA LEU A 113 -9.00 -7.37 9.30
C LEU A 113 -8.26 -8.14 8.21
N LEU A 114 -8.22 -9.47 8.28
CA LEU A 114 -7.66 -10.31 7.24
C LEU A 114 -8.44 -10.17 5.92
N PHE A 115 -9.77 -10.24 5.98
CA PHE A 115 -10.60 -10.03 4.77
C PHE A 115 -10.35 -8.66 4.13
N ALA A 116 -10.23 -7.60 4.93
CA ALA A 116 -9.90 -6.26 4.45
C ALA A 116 -8.51 -6.23 3.76
N ASN A 117 -7.49 -6.86 4.37
CA ASN A 117 -6.15 -6.93 3.81
C ASN A 117 -6.12 -7.69 2.47
N PHE A 118 -6.75 -8.87 2.41
CA PHE A 118 -6.81 -9.64 1.17
C PHE A 118 -7.58 -8.92 0.06
N SER A 119 -8.64 -8.20 0.41
CA SER A 119 -9.36 -7.36 -0.57
C SER A 119 -8.47 -6.23 -1.09
N GLY A 120 -7.70 -5.59 -0.21
CA GLY A 120 -6.71 -4.58 -0.61
C GLY A 120 -5.60 -5.16 -1.49
N LEU A 121 -5.12 -6.36 -1.16
CA LEU A 121 -4.12 -7.09 -1.95
C LEU A 121 -4.61 -7.32 -3.40
N ILE A 122 -5.84 -7.78 -3.57
CA ILE A 122 -6.44 -7.99 -4.90
C ILE A 122 -6.44 -6.68 -5.71
N VAL A 123 -6.80 -5.56 -5.08
CA VAL A 123 -6.77 -4.24 -5.74
C VAL A 123 -5.36 -3.87 -6.18
N VAL A 124 -4.37 -4.02 -5.28
CA VAL A 124 -2.97 -3.70 -5.58
C VAL A 124 -2.46 -4.50 -6.78
N TYR A 125 -2.69 -5.81 -6.79
CA TYR A 125 -2.25 -6.67 -7.89
C TYR A 125 -3.02 -6.40 -9.19
N SER A 126 -4.31 -6.10 -9.10
CA SER A 126 -5.10 -5.72 -10.29
C SER A 126 -4.53 -4.48 -10.97
N PHE A 127 -4.30 -3.40 -10.20
CA PHE A 127 -3.69 -2.18 -10.74
C PHE A 127 -2.26 -2.43 -11.23
N GLY A 128 -1.45 -3.12 -10.45
CA GLY A 128 -0.06 -3.40 -10.77
C GLY A 128 0.09 -4.20 -12.07
N MET A 129 -0.62 -5.33 -12.18
CA MET A 129 -0.50 -6.21 -13.34
C MET A 129 -1.09 -5.60 -14.60
N ILE A 130 -2.25 -4.93 -14.50
CA ILE A 130 -2.87 -4.24 -15.65
C ILE A 130 -1.93 -3.15 -16.16
N TYR A 131 -1.42 -2.31 -15.27
CA TYR A 131 -0.50 -1.24 -15.63
C TYR A 131 0.80 -1.79 -16.25
N TYR A 132 1.38 -2.80 -15.60
CA TYR A 132 2.59 -3.45 -16.10
C TYR A 132 2.40 -3.98 -17.52
N TYR A 133 1.30 -4.70 -17.76
CA TYR A 133 1.00 -5.23 -19.08
C TYR A 133 0.93 -4.14 -20.14
N PHE A 134 0.20 -3.05 -19.86
CA PHE A 134 0.05 -1.96 -20.82
C PHE A 134 1.35 -1.21 -21.06
N ILE A 135 2.09 -0.85 -20.00
CA ILE A 135 3.32 -0.06 -20.16
C ILE A 135 4.40 -0.85 -20.89
N SER A 136 4.54 -2.15 -20.62
CA SER A 136 5.56 -2.99 -21.25
C SER A 136 5.24 -3.29 -22.71
N ASN A 137 3.99 -3.61 -23.04
CA ASN A 137 3.62 -4.01 -24.38
C ASN A 137 3.45 -2.84 -25.36
N TYR A 138 3.02 -1.66 -24.88
CA TYR A 138 2.66 -0.54 -25.76
C TYR A 138 3.61 0.65 -25.67
N TYR A 139 4.37 0.80 -24.59
CA TYR A 139 5.24 1.95 -24.39
C TYR A 139 6.73 1.59 -24.39
N LEU A 140 7.13 0.57 -23.64
CA LEU A 140 8.56 0.22 -23.51
C LEU A 140 9.09 -0.66 -24.64
N ASN A 141 8.24 -1.08 -25.58
CA ASN A 141 8.62 -2.02 -26.66
C ASN A 141 9.30 -3.30 -26.16
N ASN A 142 8.98 -3.72 -24.94
CA ASN A 142 9.46 -4.94 -24.31
C ASN A 142 8.27 -5.83 -23.96
N PRO A 143 7.71 -6.53 -24.98
CA PRO A 143 6.45 -7.24 -24.82
C PRO A 143 6.58 -8.38 -23.82
N ILE A 144 5.65 -8.41 -22.87
CA ILE A 144 5.54 -9.48 -21.88
C ILE A 144 4.27 -10.31 -22.15
N GLY A 145 4.45 -11.63 -22.19
CA GLY A 145 3.32 -12.55 -22.30
C GLY A 145 2.53 -12.59 -20.99
N VAL A 146 1.21 -12.84 -21.10
CA VAL A 146 0.31 -12.92 -19.93
C VAL A 146 0.77 -13.96 -18.91
N TRP A 147 1.27 -15.10 -19.36
CA TRP A 147 1.79 -16.15 -18.48
C TRP A 147 3.04 -15.69 -17.70
N THR A 148 3.96 -15.05 -18.37
CA THR A 148 5.18 -14.49 -17.75
C THR A 148 4.83 -13.41 -16.71
N LEU A 149 3.84 -12.57 -17.04
CA LEU A 149 3.31 -11.56 -16.12
C LEU A 149 2.73 -12.22 -14.85
N ILE A 150 1.87 -13.23 -15.00
CA ILE A 150 1.28 -13.95 -13.87
C ILE A 150 2.38 -14.62 -13.03
N LEU A 151 3.35 -15.28 -13.66
CA LEU A 151 4.41 -15.98 -12.95
C LEU A 151 5.24 -15.04 -12.09
N TYR A 152 5.78 -13.97 -12.68
CA TYR A 152 6.72 -13.08 -11.99
C TYR A 152 6.01 -12.03 -11.12
N CYS A 153 4.89 -11.51 -11.57
CA CYS A 153 4.21 -10.41 -10.89
C CYS A 153 3.14 -10.89 -9.89
N PHE A 154 2.77 -12.16 -9.91
CA PHE A 154 1.76 -12.72 -8.99
C PHE A 154 2.31 -13.93 -8.23
N ILE A 155 2.62 -15.04 -8.89
CA ILE A 155 2.96 -16.30 -8.24
C ILE A 155 4.17 -16.18 -7.32
N LEU A 156 5.22 -15.45 -7.74
CA LEU A 156 6.43 -15.29 -6.94
C LEU A 156 6.29 -14.27 -5.80
N ALA A 157 5.47 -13.25 -5.96
CA ALA A 157 5.34 -12.17 -4.98
C ALA A 157 4.23 -12.41 -3.95
N VAL A 158 3.11 -13.00 -4.35
CA VAL A 158 1.91 -13.22 -3.50
C VAL A 158 2.19 -13.99 -2.19
N PRO A 159 3.01 -15.05 -2.14
CA PRO A 159 3.26 -15.75 -0.89
C PRO A 159 3.82 -14.84 0.21
N GLY A 160 4.74 -13.93 -0.16
CA GLY A 160 5.28 -12.92 0.75
C GLY A 160 4.20 -11.93 1.21
N ASP A 161 3.36 -11.45 0.29
CA ASP A 161 2.29 -10.50 0.62
C ASP A 161 1.15 -11.13 1.43
N ILE A 162 0.86 -12.42 1.26
CA ILE A 162 -0.04 -13.17 2.15
C ILE A 162 0.50 -13.14 3.58
N PHE A 163 1.79 -13.38 3.76
CA PHE A 163 2.42 -13.31 5.07
C PHE A 163 2.32 -11.90 5.67
N LEU A 164 2.55 -10.87 4.85
CA LEU A 164 2.37 -9.47 5.28
C LEU A 164 0.91 -9.15 5.62
N CYS A 165 -0.07 -9.70 4.91
CA CYS A 165 -1.49 -9.57 5.25
C CYS A 165 -1.80 -10.10 6.65
N ILE A 166 -1.24 -11.25 7.01
CA ILE A 166 -1.42 -11.88 8.32
C ILE A 166 -0.77 -11.01 9.41
N ILE A 167 0.50 -10.63 9.22
CA ILE A 167 1.21 -9.76 10.17
C ILE A 167 0.49 -8.42 10.34
N GLY A 168 0.09 -7.77 9.25
CA GLY A 168 -0.63 -6.50 9.28
C GLY A 168 -1.96 -6.61 10.03
N GLY A 169 -2.71 -7.70 9.82
CA GLY A 169 -3.95 -7.99 10.55
C GLY A 169 -3.72 -8.17 12.05
N LEU A 170 -2.70 -8.92 12.45
CA LEU A 170 -2.34 -9.14 13.86
C LEU A 170 -1.86 -7.86 14.53
N LEU A 171 -1.02 -7.07 13.87
CA LEU A 171 -0.57 -5.77 14.35
C LEU A 171 -1.73 -4.81 14.52
N ALA A 172 -2.61 -4.70 13.52
CA ALA A 172 -3.77 -3.83 13.57
C ALA A 172 -4.71 -4.22 14.72
N LYS A 173 -4.95 -5.52 14.94
CA LYS A 173 -5.79 -5.99 16.05
C LYS A 173 -5.26 -5.55 17.43
N ARG A 174 -3.93 -5.45 17.58
CA ARG A 174 -3.30 -4.96 18.83
C ARG A 174 -3.28 -3.44 18.90
N LEU A 175 -3.04 -2.75 17.79
CA LEU A 175 -2.84 -1.30 17.77
C LEU A 175 -4.16 -0.50 17.78
N ILE A 176 -5.23 -0.98 17.13
CA ILE A 176 -6.52 -0.30 17.07
C ILE A 176 -7.06 0.06 18.46
N PRO A 177 -7.12 -0.86 19.46
CA PRO A 177 -7.60 -0.52 20.79
C PRO A 177 -6.75 0.55 21.50
N ILE A 178 -5.43 0.49 21.32
CA ILE A 178 -4.47 1.43 21.91
C ILE A 178 -4.69 2.84 21.35
N LEU A 179 -4.81 2.93 20.03
CA LEU A 179 -5.07 4.20 19.35
C LEU A 179 -6.45 4.77 19.71
N SER A 180 -7.48 3.92 19.77
CA SER A 180 -8.82 4.37 20.14
C SER A 180 -8.90 4.91 21.57
N LYS A 181 -8.20 4.29 22.52
CA LYS A 181 -8.18 4.69 23.92
C LYS A 181 -7.38 5.98 24.14
N ASN A 182 -6.18 6.06 23.56
CA ASN A 182 -5.27 7.17 23.82
C ASN A 182 -5.60 8.43 23.01
N PHE A 183 -6.25 8.30 21.88
CA PHE A 183 -6.48 9.42 20.96
C PHE A 183 -7.96 9.82 20.83
N ASN A 184 -8.85 9.27 21.66
CA ASN A 184 -10.30 9.59 21.61
C ASN A 184 -10.82 9.52 20.15
N TYR A 185 -10.44 8.46 19.44
CA TYR A 185 -10.74 8.23 18.03
C TYR A 185 -12.22 7.86 17.89
N ARG A 186 -13.11 8.85 18.09
CA ARG A 186 -14.52 8.72 17.73
C ARG A 186 -14.61 8.90 16.20
N ARG A 187 -15.01 7.85 15.57
CA ARG A 187 -15.37 7.80 14.15
C ARG A 187 -16.66 8.57 13.88
#